data_dfb8de35e9b0c3952461ba4168e711b4
#
_entry.id   dfb8de35e9b0c3952461ba4168e711b4
#
_cell.length_a   1.000
_cell.length_b   1.000
_cell.length_c   1.000
_cell.angle_alpha   90.00
_cell.angle_beta   90.00
_cell.angle_gamma   90.00
#
_symmetry.space_group_name_H-M   'P 1'
#
loop_
_entity.id
_entity.type
_entity.pdbx_description
1 polymer ?
#
loop_
_entity_poly.entity_id
_entity_poly.type
_entity_poly.pdbx_seq_one_letter_code
_entity_poly.pdbx_strand_id
1 'polypeptide(L)'
;MFKAIVMLNRREDLSREAFGRWWLDEHRPLVRQLPGLRRYVVNLVEEGPEEGGDGFAELWFESREAFDAAYATDAGKAVVADSMAHARSRLRYVVAEHE
;
A
#
# COMPACT_ATOMS: atom_id res chain seq x y z
N MET A 1 15.15 -3.99 -9.80
CA MET A 1 14.78 -3.47 -8.48
C MET A 1 13.81 -4.40 -7.78
N PHE A 2 13.83 -4.40 -6.47
CA PHE A 2 12.86 -5.16 -5.68
C PHE A 2 11.51 -4.47 -5.74
N LYS A 3 10.43 -5.23 -5.95
CA LYS A 3 9.07 -4.70 -6.05
C LYS A 3 8.11 -5.48 -5.17
N ALA A 4 7.27 -4.75 -4.46
CA ALA A 4 6.14 -5.31 -3.71
C ALA A 4 4.84 -4.66 -4.17
N ILE A 5 3.76 -5.43 -4.09
CA ILE A 5 2.41 -4.92 -4.32
C ILE A 5 1.60 -5.17 -3.05
N VAL A 6 0.89 -4.14 -2.61
CA VAL A 6 -0.01 -4.24 -1.46
C VAL A 6 -1.43 -4.00 -1.94
N MET A 7 -2.30 -4.96 -1.70
CA MET A 7 -3.73 -4.86 -2.02
C MET A 7 -4.49 -4.59 -0.73
N LEU A 8 -5.38 -3.59 -0.77
CA LEU A 8 -6.25 -3.28 0.35
C LEU A 8 -7.70 -3.39 -0.05
N ASN A 9 -8.50 -3.98 0.84
CA ASN A 9 -9.95 -3.91 0.78
C ASN A 9 -10.41 -2.88 1.80
N ARG A 10 -11.22 -1.91 1.38
CA ARG A 10 -11.74 -0.88 2.27
C ARG A 10 -12.60 -1.49 3.38
N ARG A 11 -12.64 -0.83 4.52
CA ARG A 11 -13.61 -1.19 5.56
C ARG A 11 -15.03 -1.02 4.99
N GLU A 12 -15.94 -1.87 5.43
CA GLU A 12 -17.31 -1.89 4.91
C GLU A 12 -18.07 -0.57 5.16
N ASP A 13 -17.71 0.15 6.22
CA ASP A 13 -18.33 1.44 6.57
C ASP A 13 -17.72 2.63 5.81
N LEU A 14 -16.70 2.40 4.98
CA LEU A 14 -16.10 3.44 4.15
C LEU A 14 -16.60 3.31 2.71
N SER A 15 -17.02 4.43 2.13
CA SER A 15 -17.31 4.48 0.69
C SER A 15 -16.00 4.40 -0.09
N ARG A 16 -16.09 4.08 -1.37
CA ARG A 16 -14.91 4.10 -2.25
C ARG A 16 -14.29 5.49 -2.31
N GLU A 17 -15.10 6.53 -2.31
CA GLU A 17 -14.63 7.92 -2.33
C GLU A 17 -13.88 8.27 -1.05
N ALA A 18 -14.43 7.93 0.11
CA ALA A 18 -13.78 8.19 1.39
C ALA A 18 -12.47 7.40 1.53
N PHE A 19 -12.47 6.15 1.08
CA PHE A 19 -11.29 5.30 1.10
C PHE A 19 -10.19 5.87 0.20
N GLY A 20 -10.54 6.31 -1.00
CA GLY A 20 -9.59 6.94 -1.93
C GLY A 20 -9.00 8.23 -1.38
N ARG A 21 -9.83 9.10 -0.77
CA ARG A 21 -9.35 10.32 -0.13
C ARG A 21 -8.39 10.03 1.00
N TRP A 22 -8.73 9.05 1.87
CA TRP A 22 -7.83 8.62 2.93
C TRP A 22 -6.49 8.18 2.35
N TRP A 23 -6.50 7.32 1.34
CA TRP A 23 -5.27 6.78 0.78
C TRP A 23 -4.38 7.88 0.19
N LEU A 24 -4.97 8.77 -0.59
CA LEU A 24 -4.19 9.82 -1.27
C LEU A 24 -3.77 10.95 -0.32
N ASP A 25 -4.62 11.33 0.62
CA ASP A 25 -4.40 12.52 1.43
C ASP A 25 -3.71 12.21 2.77
N GLU A 26 -3.96 11.03 3.35
CA GLU A 26 -3.45 10.68 4.68
C GLU A 26 -2.44 9.54 4.66
N HIS A 27 -2.72 8.47 3.94
CA HIS A 27 -1.86 7.28 3.92
C HIS A 27 -0.61 7.48 3.05
N ARG A 28 -0.79 8.03 1.86
CA ARG A 28 0.31 8.25 0.93
C ARG A 28 1.48 9.04 1.53
N PRO A 29 1.23 10.14 2.27
CA PRO A 29 2.32 10.86 2.94
C PRO A 29 3.09 10.00 3.93
N LEU A 30 2.41 9.09 4.64
CA LEU A 30 3.07 8.17 5.58
C LEU A 30 3.98 7.20 4.83
N VAL A 31 3.48 6.62 3.73
CA VAL A 31 4.26 5.67 2.92
C VAL A 31 5.52 6.33 2.37
N ARG A 32 5.41 7.58 1.96
CA ARG A 32 6.56 8.33 1.42
C ARG A 32 7.65 8.61 2.44
N GLN A 33 7.39 8.40 3.73
CA GLN A 33 8.40 8.53 4.78
C GLN A 33 9.21 7.25 4.97
N LEU A 34 8.85 6.15 4.31
CA LEU A 34 9.61 4.91 4.40
C LEU A 34 11.04 5.14 3.87
N PRO A 35 12.07 4.84 4.69
CA PRO A 35 13.44 4.98 4.22
C PRO A 35 13.72 4.00 3.09
N GLY A 36 14.44 4.47 2.09
CA GLY A 36 14.83 3.63 0.95
C GLY A 36 13.74 3.40 -0.10
N LEU A 37 12.54 3.94 0.08
CA LEU A 37 11.50 3.88 -0.93
C LEU A 37 11.94 4.66 -2.17
N ARG A 38 11.98 3.98 -3.32
CA ARG A 38 12.46 4.57 -4.59
C ARG A 38 11.31 5.04 -5.46
N ARG A 39 10.20 4.34 -5.44
CA ARG A 39 9.01 4.70 -6.22
C ARG A 39 7.78 4.13 -5.53
N TYR A 40 6.69 4.87 -5.59
CA TYR A 40 5.41 4.46 -5.01
C TYR A 40 4.28 4.89 -5.94
N VAL A 41 3.44 3.92 -6.33
CA VAL A 41 2.30 4.18 -7.21
C VAL A 41 1.05 3.61 -6.56
N VAL A 42 0.00 4.40 -6.51
CA VAL A 42 -1.30 3.99 -5.97
C VAL A 42 -2.26 3.81 -7.13
N ASN A 43 -2.92 2.65 -7.16
CA ASN A 43 -3.95 2.33 -8.14
C ASN A 43 -5.26 2.16 -7.38
N LEU A 44 -6.17 3.10 -7.52
CA LEU A 44 -7.51 2.99 -6.94
C LEU A 44 -8.42 2.31 -7.96
N VAL A 45 -9.12 1.28 -7.52
CA VAL A 45 -10.00 0.51 -8.41
C VAL A 45 -11.25 1.34 -8.68
N GLU A 46 -11.52 1.62 -9.96
CA GLU A 46 -12.72 2.31 -10.40
C GLU A 46 -13.81 1.29 -10.76
N GLU A 47 -13.38 0.14 -11.28
CA GLU A 47 -14.28 -0.90 -11.75
C GLU A 47 -13.59 -2.26 -11.60
N GLY A 48 -14.24 -3.22 -10.97
CA GLY A 48 -13.67 -4.53 -10.73
C GLY A 48 -14.66 -5.48 -10.07
N PRO A 49 -14.23 -6.71 -9.80
CA PRO A 49 -15.09 -7.68 -9.15
C PRO A 49 -15.45 -7.26 -7.73
N GLU A 50 -16.66 -7.61 -7.32
CA GLU A 50 -17.20 -7.21 -6.01
C GLU A 50 -16.33 -7.70 -4.84
N GLU A 51 -15.76 -8.89 -4.96
CA GLU A 51 -14.90 -9.50 -3.94
C GLU A 51 -13.41 -9.20 -4.14
N GLY A 52 -13.06 -8.35 -5.10
CA GLY A 52 -11.68 -7.97 -5.37
C GLY A 52 -11.17 -6.87 -4.47
N GLY A 53 -9.92 -6.48 -4.67
CA GLY A 53 -9.31 -5.37 -3.94
C GLY A 53 -9.89 -4.03 -4.36
N ASP A 54 -9.87 -3.08 -3.44
CA ASP A 54 -10.31 -1.71 -3.70
C ASP A 54 -9.16 -0.79 -4.12
N GLY A 55 -7.93 -1.18 -3.85
CA GLY A 55 -6.76 -0.44 -4.30
C GLY A 55 -5.50 -1.29 -4.23
N PHE A 56 -4.55 -0.94 -5.07
CA PHE A 56 -3.27 -1.63 -5.18
C PHE A 56 -2.14 -0.62 -5.15
N ALA A 57 -1.22 -0.77 -4.21
CA ALA A 57 0.00 0.02 -4.14
C ALA A 57 1.14 -0.77 -4.75
N GLU A 58 1.97 -0.09 -5.52
CA GLU A 58 3.21 -0.64 -6.03
C GLU A 58 4.37 0.11 -5.38
N LEU A 59 5.32 -0.64 -4.80
CA LEU A 59 6.46 -0.07 -4.09
C LEU A 59 7.75 -0.67 -4.63
N TRP A 60 8.72 0.21 -4.92
CA TRP A 60 10.04 -0.21 -5.40
C TRP A 60 11.11 0.17 -4.40
N PHE A 61 11.98 -0.77 -4.08
CA PHE A 61 13.15 -0.60 -3.22
C PHE A 61 14.37 -1.13 -3.96
N GLU A 62 15.55 -0.76 -3.50
CA GLU A 62 16.79 -1.23 -4.10
C GLU A 62 16.96 -2.74 -3.96
N SER A 63 16.55 -3.30 -2.82
CA SER A 63 16.73 -4.71 -2.49
C SER A 63 15.68 -5.16 -1.50
N ARG A 64 15.58 -6.47 -1.30
CA ARG A 64 14.74 -7.06 -0.25
C ARG A 64 15.15 -6.56 1.14
N GLU A 65 16.45 -6.47 1.38
CA GLU A 65 16.97 -6.02 2.66
C GLU A 65 16.55 -4.59 2.95
N ALA A 66 16.59 -3.71 1.94
CA ALA A 66 16.12 -2.32 2.09
C ALA A 66 14.62 -2.26 2.40
N PHE A 67 13.84 -3.10 1.75
CA PHE A 67 12.40 -3.20 1.99
C PHE A 67 12.11 -3.66 3.42
N ASP A 68 12.72 -4.75 3.85
CA ASP A 68 12.52 -5.29 5.20
C ASP A 68 12.96 -4.28 6.26
N ALA A 69 14.09 -3.61 6.05
CA ALA A 69 14.59 -2.58 6.96
C ALA A 69 13.62 -1.40 7.08
N ALA A 70 13.04 -0.96 5.95
CA ALA A 70 12.08 0.15 5.95
C ALA A 70 10.85 -0.16 6.81
N TYR A 71 10.30 -1.36 6.68
CA TYR A 71 9.10 -1.76 7.43
C TYR A 71 9.39 -2.09 8.89
N ALA A 72 10.64 -2.30 9.26
CA ALA A 72 11.05 -2.49 10.65
C ALA A 72 11.16 -1.18 11.44
N THR A 73 11.14 -0.03 10.75
CA THR A 73 11.20 1.29 11.39
C THR A 73 9.85 1.68 11.98
N ASP A 74 9.84 2.73 12.82
CA ASP A 74 8.59 3.31 13.32
C ASP A 74 7.71 3.80 12.17
N ALA A 75 8.31 4.38 11.14
CA ALA A 75 7.58 4.80 9.94
C ALA A 75 6.88 3.61 9.27
N GLY A 76 7.56 2.47 9.16
CA GLY A 76 6.97 1.25 8.60
C GLY A 76 5.83 0.71 9.43
N LYS A 77 5.98 0.70 10.75
CA LYS A 77 4.91 0.26 11.66
C LYS A 77 3.69 1.19 11.57
N ALA A 78 3.90 2.49 11.43
CA ALA A 78 2.83 3.46 11.26
C ALA A 78 2.06 3.22 9.95
N VAL A 79 2.75 2.90 8.88
CA VAL A 79 2.13 2.58 7.59
C VAL A 79 1.19 1.38 7.71
N VAL A 80 1.66 0.30 8.33
CA VAL A 80 0.86 -0.92 8.52
C VAL A 80 -0.34 -0.64 9.42
N ALA A 81 -0.13 0.06 10.53
CA ALA A 81 -1.20 0.39 11.47
C ALA A 81 -2.28 1.25 10.80
N ASP A 82 -1.89 2.23 9.98
CA ASP A 82 -2.84 3.08 9.27
C ASP A 82 -3.62 2.29 8.22
N SER A 83 -2.96 1.37 7.51
CA SER A 83 -3.65 0.47 6.58
C SER A 83 -4.72 -0.36 7.30
N MET A 84 -4.36 -0.96 8.43
CA MET A 84 -5.27 -1.84 9.16
C MET A 84 -6.42 -1.07 9.82
N ALA A 85 -6.24 0.21 10.09
CA ALA A 85 -7.30 1.06 10.64
C ALA A 85 -8.37 1.41 9.59
N HIS A 86 -8.05 1.36 8.31
CA HIS A 86 -8.95 1.80 7.23
C HIS A 86 -9.32 0.68 6.26
N ALA A 87 -8.66 -0.47 6.35
CA ALA A 87 -8.91 -1.62 5.48
C ALA A 87 -9.37 -2.81 6.31
N ARG A 88 -10.28 -3.60 5.76
CA ARG A 88 -10.71 -4.85 6.38
C ARG A 88 -9.73 -5.99 6.08
N SER A 89 -8.92 -5.85 5.04
CA SER A 89 -7.86 -6.81 4.73
C SER A 89 -6.73 -6.14 3.98
N ARG A 90 -5.52 -6.69 4.17
CA ARG A 90 -4.30 -6.23 3.53
C ARG A 90 -3.51 -7.46 3.08
N LEU A 91 -3.24 -7.54 1.79
CA LEU A 91 -2.41 -8.60 1.22
C LEU A 91 -1.17 -7.97 0.60
N ARG A 92 -0.01 -8.56 0.89
CA ARG A 92 1.27 -8.09 0.37
C ARG A 92 1.91 -9.17 -0.47
N TYR A 93 2.35 -8.79 -1.66
CA TYR A 93 3.00 -9.68 -2.62
C TYR A 93 4.39 -9.16 -2.94
N VAL A 94 5.36 -10.05 -3.02
CA VAL A 94 6.65 -9.74 -3.63
C VAL A 94 6.57 -10.26 -5.05
N VAL A 95 6.87 -9.41 -6.02
CA VAL A 95 6.65 -9.74 -7.44
C VAL A 95 7.91 -9.48 -8.26
N ALA A 96 8.03 -10.18 -9.36
CA ALA A 96 9.01 -9.89 -10.40
C ALA A 96 8.26 -9.25 -11.57
N GLU A 97 8.71 -8.07 -11.97
CA GLU A 97 8.08 -7.33 -13.05
C GLU A 97 8.69 -7.74 -14.39
N HIS A 98 7.83 -8.07 -15.35
CA HIS A 98 8.23 -8.42 -16.71
C HIS A 98 7.47 -7.55 -17.70
N GLU A 99 8.16 -7.02 -18.70
CA GLU A 99 7.53 -6.29 -19.79
C GLU A 99 7.14 -7.21 -20.95
#